data_e66f78fcc704222d160f17deb8a09baf
#
_entry.id   e66f78fcc704222d160f17deb8a09baf
#
_cell.length_a   1.000
_cell.length_b   1.000
_cell.length_c   1.000
_cell.angle_alpha   90.00
_cell.angle_beta   90.00
_cell.angle_gamma   90.00
#
_symmetry.space_group_name_H-M   'P 1'
#
loop_
_entity.id
_entity.type
_entity.pdbx_description
1 polymer ?
#
loop_
_entity_poly.entity_id
_entity_poly.type
_entity_poly.pdbx_seq_one_letter_code
_entity_poly.pdbx_strand_id
1 'polypeptide(L)'
;MGIYRDDIVPLATMLTPNQFEAELLTGMTIATESDALGACQALHEAGPASVVLTSLDLEEDADEPADGGDPADDAKKGLGNPNLRSHQSHITLLGSTSTPQLGGCSKRFRIVVPRIPSYFTGTGDLCAALLLAWSARIPDRLGNAAEKAVASLQGVLRRTAAAQAEAEASGKSGIGCRELRLVQSMDELLRPEVDEGARVAWLE
;
A
#
# COMPACT_ATOMS: atom_id res chain seq x y z
N MET A 1 20.58 6.26 -5.74
CA MET A 1 19.69 5.20 -6.28
C MET A 1 20.46 3.95 -6.70
N GLY A 2 21.65 4.03 -7.33
CA GLY A 2 22.38 2.87 -7.81
C GLY A 2 22.60 1.78 -6.74
N ILE A 3 23.13 2.13 -5.57
CA ILE A 3 23.39 1.17 -4.49
C ILE A 3 22.12 0.37 -4.10
N TYR A 4 20.98 1.05 -3.99
CA TYR A 4 19.75 0.37 -3.61
C TYR A 4 19.32 -0.65 -4.65
N ARG A 5 19.30 -0.24 -5.92
CA ARG A 5 18.89 -1.08 -7.04
C ARG A 5 19.90 -2.21 -7.33
N ASP A 6 21.19 -1.88 -7.29
CA ASP A 6 22.22 -2.79 -7.83
C ASP A 6 22.79 -3.71 -6.73
N ASP A 7 22.76 -3.30 -5.46
CA ASP A 7 23.37 -4.04 -4.35
C ASP A 7 22.34 -4.60 -3.34
N ILE A 8 21.21 -3.90 -3.10
CA ILE A 8 20.25 -4.31 -2.07
C ILE A 8 19.11 -5.14 -2.66
N VAL A 9 18.49 -4.68 -3.76
CA VAL A 9 17.36 -5.37 -4.38
C VAL A 9 17.68 -6.83 -4.70
N PRO A 10 18.84 -7.19 -5.26
CA PRO A 10 19.17 -8.59 -5.56
C PRO A 10 19.25 -9.50 -4.33
N LEU A 11 19.45 -8.95 -3.15
CA LEU A 11 19.55 -9.70 -1.89
C LEU A 11 18.22 -9.82 -1.15
N ALA A 12 17.21 -9.05 -1.56
CA ALA A 12 15.92 -9.04 -0.91
C ALA A 12 15.10 -10.29 -1.25
N THR A 13 14.47 -10.90 -0.26
CA THR A 13 13.47 -11.97 -0.50
C THR A 13 12.08 -11.39 -0.80
N MET A 14 11.79 -10.23 -0.22
CA MET A 14 10.55 -9.49 -0.43
C MET A 14 10.85 -8.00 -0.57
N LEU A 15 10.21 -7.33 -1.52
CA LEU A 15 10.18 -5.88 -1.66
C LEU A 15 8.77 -5.33 -1.44
N THR A 16 8.68 -4.18 -0.77
CA THR A 16 7.40 -3.51 -0.47
C THR A 16 7.44 -2.04 -0.85
N PRO A 17 7.80 -1.70 -2.10
CA PRO A 17 7.90 -0.31 -2.52
C PRO A 17 6.51 0.32 -2.68
N ASN A 18 6.41 1.62 -2.41
CA ASN A 18 5.28 2.40 -2.91
C ASN A 18 5.44 2.68 -4.41
N GLN A 19 4.42 3.29 -5.05
CA GLN A 19 4.44 3.58 -6.48
C GLN A 19 5.68 4.36 -6.91
N PHE A 20 6.00 5.46 -6.22
CA PHE A 20 7.15 6.30 -6.53
C PHE A 20 8.49 5.54 -6.39
N GLU A 21 8.64 4.75 -5.34
CA GLU A 21 9.82 3.91 -5.13
C GLU A 21 9.97 2.84 -6.20
N ALA A 22 8.86 2.19 -6.60
CA ALA A 22 8.85 1.22 -7.68
C ALA A 22 9.25 1.84 -9.02
N GLU A 23 8.71 3.01 -9.34
CA GLU A 23 9.09 3.79 -10.53
C GLU A 23 10.58 4.14 -10.54
N LEU A 24 11.12 4.56 -9.39
CA LEU A 24 12.55 4.87 -9.26
C LEU A 24 13.45 3.63 -9.40
N LEU A 25 13.02 2.47 -8.88
CA LEU A 25 13.79 1.23 -8.95
C LEU A 25 13.79 0.64 -10.36
N THR A 26 12.65 0.70 -11.06
CA THR A 26 12.47 0.08 -12.38
C THR A 26 12.75 1.03 -13.55
N GLY A 27 12.64 2.35 -13.33
CA GLY A 27 12.66 3.36 -14.38
C GLY A 27 11.37 3.41 -15.21
N MET A 28 10.32 2.71 -14.78
CA MET A 28 9.02 2.66 -15.45
C MET A 28 8.06 3.64 -14.79
N THR A 29 7.13 4.22 -15.56
CA THR A 29 5.98 4.97 -15.01
C THR A 29 4.83 3.99 -14.79
N ILE A 30 4.16 4.10 -13.65
CA ILE A 30 3.04 3.24 -13.28
C ILE A 30 1.76 4.09 -13.27
N ALA A 31 0.92 3.92 -14.28
CA ALA A 31 -0.38 4.58 -14.37
C ALA A 31 -1.55 3.56 -14.34
N THR A 32 -1.33 2.37 -14.87
CA THR A 32 -2.31 1.30 -15.01
C THR A 32 -1.93 0.05 -14.22
N GLU A 33 -2.88 -0.87 -14.04
CA GLU A 33 -2.59 -2.19 -13.45
C GLU A 33 -1.56 -2.96 -14.27
N SER A 34 -1.61 -2.86 -15.60
CA SER A 34 -0.63 -3.47 -16.50
C SER A 34 0.79 -2.96 -16.27
N ASP A 35 0.96 -1.64 -16.06
CA ASP A 35 2.25 -1.04 -15.75
C ASP A 35 2.77 -1.55 -14.39
N ALA A 36 1.89 -1.64 -13.39
CA ALA A 36 2.23 -2.16 -12.08
C ALA A 36 2.69 -3.63 -12.13
N LEU A 37 2.02 -4.46 -12.94
CA LEU A 37 2.44 -5.84 -13.20
C LEU A 37 3.79 -5.92 -13.93
N GLY A 38 4.02 -5.03 -14.89
CA GLY A 38 5.32 -4.88 -15.56
C GLY A 38 6.44 -4.49 -14.61
N ALA A 39 6.17 -3.56 -13.70
CA ALA A 39 7.13 -3.18 -12.66
C ALA A 39 7.43 -4.34 -11.69
N CYS A 40 6.42 -5.13 -11.29
CA CYS A 40 6.63 -6.35 -10.51
C CYS A 40 7.54 -7.34 -11.24
N GLN A 41 7.32 -7.53 -12.53
CA GLN A 41 8.15 -8.44 -13.33
C GLN A 41 9.61 -7.98 -13.38
N ALA A 42 9.86 -6.69 -13.63
CA ALA A 42 11.21 -6.12 -13.64
C ALA A 42 11.90 -6.26 -12.28
N LEU A 43 11.16 -6.10 -11.18
CA LEU A 43 11.70 -6.30 -9.83
C LEU A 43 12.00 -7.78 -9.54
N HIS A 44 11.19 -8.73 -10.03
CA HIS A 44 11.49 -10.16 -9.91
C HIS A 44 12.75 -10.55 -10.69
N GLU A 45 12.97 -9.99 -11.86
CA GLU A 45 14.18 -10.19 -12.67
C GLU A 45 15.43 -9.67 -11.96
N ALA A 46 15.29 -8.65 -11.10
CA ALA A 46 16.36 -8.12 -10.28
C ALA A 46 16.67 -8.99 -9.03
N GLY A 47 15.83 -9.99 -8.67
CA GLY A 47 16.14 -10.97 -7.62
C GLY A 47 15.00 -11.34 -6.67
N PRO A 48 14.18 -10.42 -6.16
CA PRO A 48 13.18 -10.72 -5.14
C PRO A 48 12.14 -11.75 -5.58
N ALA A 49 11.91 -12.76 -4.72
CA ALA A 49 10.86 -13.76 -4.96
C ALA A 49 9.44 -13.22 -4.72
N SER A 50 9.31 -12.18 -3.91
CA SER A 50 8.02 -11.55 -3.58
C SER A 50 8.12 -10.04 -3.76
N VAL A 51 7.13 -9.46 -4.45
CA VAL A 51 6.99 -8.01 -4.62
C VAL A 51 5.58 -7.62 -4.23
N VAL A 52 5.45 -6.59 -3.38
CA VAL A 52 4.16 -6.01 -3.01
C VAL A 52 4.25 -4.50 -3.20
N LEU A 53 3.66 -4.01 -4.28
CA LEU A 53 3.51 -2.58 -4.52
C LEU A 53 2.44 -2.04 -3.59
N THR A 54 2.82 -1.11 -2.72
CA THR A 54 1.91 -0.50 -1.76
C THR A 54 1.43 0.85 -2.27
N SER A 55 0.23 1.26 -1.93
CA SER A 55 -0.29 2.61 -2.20
C SER A 55 -0.22 3.03 -3.67
N LEU A 56 -0.74 2.20 -4.56
CA LEU A 56 -0.90 2.55 -5.97
C LEU A 56 -2.11 3.47 -6.16
N ASP A 57 -1.90 4.56 -6.88
CA ASP A 57 -2.93 5.45 -7.42
C ASP A 57 -3.06 5.16 -8.92
N LEU A 58 -3.82 4.12 -9.27
CA LEU A 58 -4.04 3.71 -10.66
C LEU A 58 -5.16 4.53 -11.28
N GLU A 59 -5.04 4.86 -12.56
CA GLU A 59 -6.16 5.42 -13.31
C GLU A 59 -7.23 4.33 -13.39
N GLU A 60 -8.45 4.63 -12.93
CA GLU A 60 -9.59 3.73 -13.12
C GLU A 60 -9.86 3.65 -14.63
N ASP A 61 -10.04 2.44 -15.15
CA ASP A 61 -10.51 2.24 -16.51
C ASP A 61 -11.82 3.03 -16.64
N ALA A 62 -11.83 4.02 -17.55
CA ALA A 62 -12.87 5.03 -17.70
C ALA A 62 -14.15 4.41 -18.26
N ASP A 63 -14.95 3.74 -17.41
CA ASP A 63 -16.29 3.22 -17.75
C ASP A 63 -17.42 3.79 -16.87
N GLU A 64 -17.14 4.81 -16.01
CA GLU A 64 -18.21 5.57 -15.35
C GLU A 64 -18.06 7.07 -15.63
N PRO A 65 -19.13 7.79 -16.08
CA PRO A 65 -19.07 9.22 -16.33
C PRO A 65 -18.92 9.98 -14.99
N ALA A 66 -17.87 10.79 -14.89
CA ALA A 66 -17.61 11.67 -13.77
C ALA A 66 -18.84 12.55 -13.45
N ASP A 67 -19.39 12.41 -12.26
CA ASP A 67 -20.34 13.36 -11.69
C ASP A 67 -19.60 14.69 -11.43
N GLY A 68 -20.19 15.77 -11.94
CA GLY A 68 -19.57 17.09 -12.03
C GLY A 68 -19.36 17.76 -10.65
N GLY A 69 -18.14 17.70 -10.15
CA GLY A 69 -17.66 18.44 -8.98
C GLY A 69 -17.08 19.80 -9.38
N ASP A 70 -17.49 20.85 -8.66
CA ASP A 70 -17.20 22.28 -8.85
C ASP A 70 -15.70 22.62 -8.69
N PRO A 71 -15.04 23.41 -9.57
CA PRO A 71 -13.59 23.66 -9.56
C PRO A 71 -13.10 24.73 -8.54
N ALA A 72 -13.86 25.06 -7.50
CA ALA A 72 -13.57 26.23 -6.65
C ALA A 72 -12.75 25.98 -5.36
N ASP A 73 -12.29 24.76 -5.05
CA ASP A 73 -11.72 24.45 -3.71
C ASP A 73 -10.19 24.19 -3.67
N ASP A 74 -9.45 24.59 -4.69
CA ASP A 74 -8.02 24.25 -4.86
C ASP A 74 -7.02 25.20 -4.15
N ALA A 75 -7.47 26.13 -3.30
CA ALA A 75 -6.63 27.22 -2.78
C ALA A 75 -6.02 27.00 -1.38
N LYS A 76 -6.14 25.83 -0.74
CA LYS A 76 -5.59 25.56 0.61
C LYS A 76 -4.77 24.27 0.72
N LYS A 77 -3.79 24.04 -0.17
CA LYS A 77 -2.82 22.93 -0.02
C LYS A 77 -1.45 23.45 0.36
N GLY A 78 -1.14 23.39 1.67
CA GLY A 78 0.21 23.50 2.17
C GLY A 78 0.94 22.15 2.10
N LEU A 79 2.18 22.17 1.57
CA LEU A 79 3.29 21.21 1.72
C LEU A 79 2.92 19.71 1.84
N GLY A 80 2.20 19.15 0.89
CA GLY A 80 2.07 17.71 0.67
C GLY A 80 2.89 17.30 -0.55
N ASN A 81 3.31 16.05 -0.58
CA ASN A 81 4.03 15.46 -1.72
C ASN A 81 3.27 15.77 -3.03
N PRO A 82 3.87 16.46 -4.03
CA PRO A 82 3.18 16.89 -5.24
C PRO A 82 2.69 15.75 -6.16
N ASN A 83 3.04 14.51 -5.85
CA ASN A 83 2.64 13.33 -6.61
C ASN A 83 1.38 12.62 -6.06
N LEU A 84 0.73 13.13 -5.01
CA LEU A 84 -0.52 12.55 -4.55
C LEU A 84 -1.68 13.14 -5.37
N ARG A 85 -2.13 12.43 -6.39
CA ARG A 85 -3.39 12.73 -7.09
C ARG A 85 -4.54 12.51 -6.11
N SER A 86 -5.07 13.59 -5.54
CA SER A 86 -5.92 13.60 -4.35
C SER A 86 -7.40 13.25 -4.59
N HIS A 87 -7.76 12.66 -5.72
CA HIS A 87 -9.16 12.41 -6.09
C HIS A 87 -9.63 10.96 -5.97
N GLN A 88 -8.73 9.99 -5.71
CA GLN A 88 -9.15 8.59 -5.58
C GLN A 88 -9.61 8.28 -4.16
N SER A 89 -10.82 7.75 -4.05
CA SER A 89 -11.42 7.28 -2.79
C SER A 89 -10.78 5.99 -2.25
N HIS A 90 -9.99 5.31 -3.05
CA HIS A 90 -9.38 4.01 -2.76
C HIS A 90 -7.86 4.02 -2.96
N ILE A 91 -7.21 3.06 -2.33
CA ILE A 91 -5.79 2.74 -2.52
C ILE A 91 -5.70 1.31 -3.00
N THR A 92 -4.94 1.06 -4.05
CA THR A 92 -4.67 -0.28 -4.55
C THR A 92 -3.32 -0.78 -4.04
N LEU A 93 -3.29 -2.01 -3.56
CA LEU A 93 -2.11 -2.80 -3.29
C LEU A 93 -2.07 -3.94 -4.29
N LEU A 94 -0.94 -4.13 -4.96
CA LEU A 94 -0.74 -5.19 -5.94
C LEU A 94 0.46 -6.02 -5.55
N GLY A 95 0.30 -7.33 -5.49
CA GLY A 95 1.37 -8.24 -5.12
C GLY A 95 1.61 -9.32 -6.16
N SER A 96 2.86 -9.76 -6.24
CA SER A 96 3.30 -10.84 -7.13
C SER A 96 4.33 -11.72 -6.44
N THR A 97 4.26 -13.03 -6.71
CA THR A 97 5.28 -14.00 -6.31
C THR A 97 5.84 -14.69 -7.53
N SER A 98 7.15 -14.73 -7.65
CA SER A 98 7.86 -15.53 -8.65
C SER A 98 8.42 -16.78 -7.99
N THR A 99 8.05 -17.96 -8.50
CA THR A 99 8.63 -19.24 -8.09
C THR A 99 9.39 -19.85 -9.26
N PRO A 100 10.71 -19.70 -9.33
CA PRO A 100 11.52 -20.25 -10.42
C PRO A 100 11.34 -21.76 -10.59
N GLN A 101 11.01 -22.48 -9.51
CA GLN A 101 10.85 -23.92 -9.47
C GLN A 101 9.54 -24.43 -10.11
N LEU A 102 8.56 -23.58 -10.36
CA LEU A 102 7.27 -23.91 -10.96
C LEU A 102 7.12 -23.37 -12.41
N GLY A 103 8.21 -23.20 -13.12
CA GLY A 103 8.17 -22.73 -14.51
C GLY A 103 7.79 -21.24 -14.66
N GLY A 104 8.04 -20.44 -13.63
CA GLY A 104 7.81 -18.99 -13.70
C GLY A 104 6.36 -18.54 -13.55
N CYS A 105 5.45 -19.41 -13.09
CA CYS A 105 4.04 -19.04 -12.86
C CYS A 105 3.97 -18.07 -11.69
N SER A 106 3.84 -16.80 -11.99
CA SER A 106 3.65 -15.73 -10.97
C SER A 106 2.22 -15.78 -10.46
N LYS A 107 2.04 -15.96 -9.15
CA LYS A 107 0.75 -15.68 -8.51
C LYS A 107 0.65 -14.18 -8.31
N ARG A 108 -0.34 -13.56 -8.88
CA ARG A 108 -0.60 -12.13 -8.82
C ARG A 108 -1.89 -11.88 -8.09
N PHE A 109 -1.94 -10.80 -7.32
CA PHE A 109 -3.16 -10.44 -6.60
C PHE A 109 -3.26 -8.93 -6.43
N ARG A 110 -4.50 -8.48 -6.24
CA ARG A 110 -4.85 -7.09 -5.95
C ARG A 110 -5.70 -7.02 -4.69
N ILE A 111 -5.49 -5.99 -3.88
CA ILE A 111 -6.34 -5.62 -2.75
C ILE A 111 -6.66 -4.14 -2.91
N VAL A 112 -7.93 -3.79 -2.87
CA VAL A 112 -8.41 -2.40 -2.92
C VAL A 112 -8.98 -2.04 -1.56
N VAL A 113 -8.56 -0.91 -0.99
CA VAL A 113 -9.04 -0.44 0.31
C VAL A 113 -9.46 1.01 0.25
N PRO A 114 -10.47 1.44 1.03
CA PRO A 114 -10.83 2.83 1.10
C PRO A 114 -9.68 3.67 1.67
N ARG A 115 -9.44 4.83 1.06
CA ARG A 115 -8.49 5.81 1.54
C ARG A 115 -9.06 6.47 2.81
N ILE A 116 -8.30 6.46 3.89
CA ILE A 116 -8.66 7.19 5.10
C ILE A 116 -8.17 8.64 4.94
N PRO A 117 -9.08 9.64 4.97
CA PRO A 117 -8.74 11.04 4.69
C PRO A 117 -8.03 11.68 5.88
N SER A 118 -6.82 11.23 6.18
CA SER A 118 -5.97 11.75 7.25
C SER A 118 -4.49 11.56 6.90
N TYR A 119 -3.64 12.32 7.56
CA TYR A 119 -2.19 12.21 7.38
C TYR A 119 -1.59 11.39 8.52
N PHE A 120 -0.83 10.36 8.16
CA PHE A 120 -0.15 9.46 9.07
C PHE A 120 1.34 9.41 8.81
N THR A 121 2.13 9.12 9.85
CA THR A 121 3.57 8.90 9.75
C THR A 121 3.90 7.45 10.09
N GLY A 122 4.77 6.79 9.30
CA GLY A 122 5.21 5.42 9.56
C GLY A 122 4.29 4.31 9.02
N THR A 123 3.35 4.66 8.13
CA THR A 123 2.44 3.67 7.50
C THR A 123 3.19 2.65 6.63
N GLY A 124 4.22 3.08 5.90
CA GLY A 124 5.06 2.21 5.07
C GLY A 124 5.82 1.18 5.91
N ASP A 125 6.47 1.65 6.99
CA ASP A 125 7.21 0.79 7.91
C ASP A 125 6.29 -0.24 8.58
N LEU A 126 5.12 0.19 9.04
CA LEU A 126 4.12 -0.71 9.61
C LEU A 126 3.62 -1.72 8.60
N CYS A 127 3.33 -1.30 7.36
CA CYS A 127 2.90 -2.18 6.28
C CYS A 127 3.95 -3.27 6.00
N ALA A 128 5.21 -2.90 5.86
CA ALA A 128 6.31 -3.83 5.64
C ALA A 128 6.47 -4.83 6.79
N ALA A 129 6.40 -4.35 8.05
CA ALA A 129 6.48 -5.20 9.23
C ALA A 129 5.30 -6.18 9.32
N LEU A 130 4.09 -5.75 9.01
CA LEU A 130 2.89 -6.58 8.99
C LEU A 130 2.95 -7.63 7.87
N LEU A 131 3.39 -7.25 6.66
CA LEU A 131 3.60 -8.19 5.56
C LEU A 131 4.61 -9.27 5.94
N LEU A 132 5.73 -8.89 6.56
CA LEU A 132 6.72 -9.84 7.04
C LEU A 132 6.12 -10.80 8.09
N ALA A 133 5.44 -10.25 9.10
CA ALA A 133 4.87 -11.04 10.19
C ALA A 133 3.78 -12.02 9.70
N TRP A 134 2.86 -11.55 8.85
CA TRP A 134 1.79 -12.39 8.33
C TRP A 134 2.29 -13.40 7.30
N SER A 135 3.30 -13.06 6.48
CA SER A 135 3.93 -14.02 5.56
C SER A 135 4.62 -15.17 6.29
N ALA A 136 5.24 -14.89 7.44
CA ALA A 136 5.81 -15.92 8.29
C ALA A 136 4.74 -16.84 8.92
N ARG A 137 3.52 -16.33 9.18
CA ARG A 137 2.40 -17.09 9.76
C ARG A 137 1.57 -17.83 8.71
N ILE A 138 1.55 -17.35 7.49
CA ILE A 138 0.79 -17.90 6.35
C ILE A 138 1.79 -18.12 5.19
N PRO A 139 2.70 -19.09 5.30
CA PRO A 139 3.70 -19.34 4.28
C PRO A 139 3.03 -19.75 2.96
N ASP A 140 3.69 -19.48 1.84
CA ASP A 140 3.29 -19.81 0.47
C ASP A 140 1.95 -19.20 -0.02
N ARG A 141 1.37 -18.31 0.76
CA ARG A 141 0.09 -17.63 0.45
C ARG A 141 0.21 -16.12 0.67
N LEU A 142 1.10 -15.48 -0.10
CA LEU A 142 1.37 -14.04 0.06
C LEU A 142 0.11 -13.18 -0.03
N GLY A 143 -0.83 -13.47 -0.93
CA GLY A 143 -2.09 -12.72 -1.04
C GLY A 143 -2.92 -12.77 0.25
N ASN A 144 -3.06 -13.95 0.86
CA ASN A 144 -3.78 -14.09 2.14
C ASN A 144 -3.02 -13.41 3.30
N ALA A 145 -1.68 -13.45 3.29
CA ALA A 145 -0.87 -12.73 4.26
C ALA A 145 -1.02 -11.20 4.10
N ALA A 146 -1.04 -10.73 2.85
CA ALA A 146 -1.25 -9.32 2.53
C ALA A 146 -2.66 -8.84 2.94
N GLU A 147 -3.69 -9.65 2.72
CA GLU A 147 -5.06 -9.37 3.19
C GLU A 147 -5.10 -9.12 4.71
N LYS A 148 -4.44 -9.98 5.49
CA LYS A 148 -4.32 -9.79 6.95
C LYS A 148 -3.49 -8.57 7.32
N ALA A 149 -2.37 -8.34 6.64
CA ALA A 149 -1.52 -7.18 6.86
C ALA A 149 -2.27 -5.87 6.60
N VAL A 150 -3.00 -5.80 5.49
CA VAL A 150 -3.81 -4.64 5.11
C VAL A 150 -4.95 -4.42 6.11
N ALA A 151 -5.65 -5.47 6.53
CA ALA A 151 -6.70 -5.38 7.53
C ALA A 151 -6.17 -4.86 8.88
N SER A 152 -5.01 -5.36 9.34
CA SER A 152 -4.34 -4.84 10.54
C SER A 152 -3.98 -3.36 10.38
N LEU A 153 -3.38 -2.98 9.25
CA LEU A 153 -3.01 -1.60 8.96
C LEU A 153 -4.23 -0.67 8.98
N GLN A 154 -5.30 -1.04 8.27
CA GLN A 154 -6.53 -0.27 8.22
C GLN A 154 -7.15 -0.09 9.61
N GLY A 155 -7.13 -1.10 10.47
CA GLY A 155 -7.58 -1.01 11.85
C GLY A 155 -6.79 0.03 12.66
N VAL A 156 -5.46 -0.01 12.58
CA VAL A 156 -4.57 0.98 13.22
C VAL A 156 -4.84 2.39 12.70
N LEU A 157 -5.00 2.55 11.38
CA LEU A 157 -5.25 3.86 10.77
C LEU A 157 -6.60 4.44 11.19
N ARG A 158 -7.68 3.64 11.21
CA ARG A 158 -9.01 4.08 11.69
C ARG A 158 -8.95 4.55 13.13
N ARG A 159 -8.29 3.79 14.02
CA ARG A 159 -8.12 4.16 15.43
C ARG A 159 -7.29 5.43 15.59
N THR A 160 -6.24 5.58 14.79
CA THR A 160 -5.39 6.77 14.80
C THR A 160 -6.17 7.99 14.33
N ALA A 161 -6.94 7.87 13.23
CA ALA A 161 -7.79 8.95 12.71
C ALA A 161 -8.86 9.38 13.72
N ALA A 162 -9.50 8.45 14.41
CA ALA A 162 -10.45 8.76 15.48
C ALA A 162 -9.81 9.57 16.62
N ALA A 163 -8.61 9.14 17.06
CA ALA A 163 -7.86 9.87 18.09
C ALA A 163 -7.40 11.27 17.64
N GLN A 164 -7.09 11.45 16.35
CA GLN A 164 -6.77 12.75 15.76
C GLN A 164 -7.99 13.68 15.80
N ALA A 165 -9.15 13.19 15.37
CA ALA A 165 -10.40 13.96 15.40
C ALA A 165 -10.80 14.40 16.83
N GLU A 166 -10.63 13.52 17.83
CA GLU A 166 -10.85 13.85 19.25
C GLU A 166 -9.88 14.93 19.75
N ALA A 167 -8.61 14.84 19.36
CA ALA A 167 -7.59 15.82 19.73
C ALA A 167 -7.88 17.18 19.11
N GLU A 168 -8.26 17.24 17.84
CA GLU A 168 -8.66 18.46 17.14
C GLU A 168 -9.88 19.11 17.76
N ALA A 169 -10.91 18.32 18.09
CA ALA A 169 -12.10 18.80 18.78
C ALA A 169 -11.79 19.37 20.19
N SER A 170 -10.70 18.89 20.81
CA SER A 170 -10.20 19.38 22.11
C SER A 170 -9.20 20.54 21.98
N GLY A 171 -8.99 21.09 20.79
CA GLY A 171 -8.04 22.18 20.53
C GLY A 171 -6.56 21.78 20.62
N LYS A 172 -6.27 20.47 20.63
CA LYS A 172 -4.89 19.96 20.65
C LYS A 172 -4.42 19.74 19.21
N SER A 173 -3.36 20.42 18.82
CA SER A 173 -2.69 20.23 17.54
C SER A 173 -1.21 19.97 17.77
N GLY A 174 -0.62 19.04 17.00
CA GLY A 174 0.81 18.76 17.10
C GLY A 174 1.24 17.50 16.33
N ILE A 175 2.55 17.35 16.13
CA ILE A 175 3.14 16.21 15.41
C ILE A 175 2.77 14.87 16.07
N GLY A 176 2.71 14.82 17.40
CA GLY A 176 2.32 13.61 18.15
C GLY A 176 0.89 13.11 17.88
N CYS A 177 0.02 13.95 17.31
CA CYS A 177 -1.32 13.52 16.89
C CYS A 177 -1.28 12.66 15.61
N ARG A 178 -0.19 12.70 14.83
CA ARG A 178 -0.01 11.99 13.56
C ARG A 178 0.66 10.63 13.70
N GLU A 179 1.18 10.32 14.88
CA GLU A 179 1.81 9.03 15.18
C GLU A 179 0.77 7.92 15.30
N LEU A 180 1.11 6.75 14.75
CA LEU A 180 0.25 5.58 14.76
C LEU A 180 -0.01 5.10 16.20
N ARG A 181 -1.26 4.80 16.52
CA ARG A 181 -1.69 4.32 17.84
C ARG A 181 -1.47 2.81 17.98
N LEU A 182 -0.22 2.34 17.84
CA LEU A 182 0.13 0.92 17.79
C LEU A 182 -0.26 0.18 19.08
N VAL A 183 0.10 0.73 20.24
CA VAL A 183 -0.19 0.10 21.55
C VAL A 183 -1.70 -0.03 21.77
N GLN A 184 -2.45 0.98 21.39
CA GLN A 184 -3.91 0.99 21.52
C GLN A 184 -4.60 0.08 20.49
N SER A 185 -3.89 -0.34 19.45
CA SER A 185 -4.40 -1.15 18.34
C SER A 185 -3.92 -2.60 18.36
N MET A 186 -3.58 -3.12 19.55
CA MET A 186 -3.06 -4.49 19.66
C MET A 186 -4.04 -5.55 19.16
N ASP A 187 -5.33 -5.35 19.34
CA ASP A 187 -6.34 -6.30 18.86
C ASP A 187 -6.40 -6.31 17.33
N GLU A 188 -6.37 -5.14 16.70
CA GLU A 188 -6.35 -4.99 15.24
C GLU A 188 -5.06 -5.56 14.63
N LEU A 189 -3.94 -5.46 15.34
CA LEU A 189 -2.67 -6.04 14.90
C LEU A 189 -2.66 -7.57 14.98
N LEU A 190 -3.21 -8.14 16.04
CA LEU A 190 -3.13 -9.58 16.33
C LEU A 190 -4.30 -10.38 15.73
N ARG A 191 -5.47 -9.77 15.61
CA ARG A 191 -6.72 -10.40 15.17
C ARG A 191 -7.48 -9.51 14.19
N PRO A 192 -6.87 -9.17 13.03
CA PRO A 192 -7.50 -8.28 12.08
C PRO A 192 -8.80 -8.86 11.53
N GLU A 193 -9.83 -8.04 11.49
CA GLU A 193 -11.05 -8.31 10.77
C GLU A 193 -10.87 -7.87 9.31
N VAL A 194 -11.08 -8.80 8.38
CA VAL A 194 -10.96 -8.52 6.95
C VAL A 194 -12.31 -8.08 6.44
N ASP A 195 -12.41 -6.82 6.03
CA ASP A 195 -13.60 -6.29 5.38
C ASP A 195 -13.84 -7.01 4.05
N GLU A 196 -15.10 -7.28 3.70
CA GLU A 196 -15.44 -7.97 2.45
C GLU A 196 -14.93 -7.23 1.20
N GLY A 197 -14.94 -5.90 1.23
CA GLY A 197 -14.42 -5.07 0.15
C GLY A 197 -12.89 -5.02 0.05
N ALA A 198 -12.17 -5.46 1.09
CA ALA A 198 -10.70 -5.47 1.15
C ALA A 198 -10.11 -6.87 0.97
N ARG A 199 -10.87 -7.79 0.36
CA ARG A 199 -10.39 -9.15 0.09
C ARG A 199 -9.43 -9.20 -1.08
N VAL A 200 -8.58 -10.22 -1.05
CA VAL A 200 -7.65 -10.49 -2.15
C VAL A 200 -8.42 -10.90 -3.40
N ALA A 201 -8.16 -10.20 -4.51
CA ALA A 201 -8.57 -10.60 -5.85
C ALA A 201 -7.35 -11.17 -6.58
N TRP A 202 -7.44 -12.41 -7.03
CA TRP A 202 -6.38 -13.07 -7.78
C TRP A 202 -6.44 -12.63 -9.24
N LEU A 203 -5.28 -12.32 -9.81
CA LEU A 203 -5.14 -11.90 -11.19
C LEU A 203 -4.58 -13.08 -12.02
N GLU A 204 -5.05 -13.20 -13.27
CA GLU A 204 -4.61 -14.23 -14.22
C GLU A 204 -3.26 -13.91 -14.85
#